data_ab75808d60e53016b6abf8ce98b7062a
#
_entry.id   ab75808d60e53016b6abf8ce98b7062a
#
_cell.length_a   1.000
_cell.length_b   1.000
_cell.length_c   1.000
_cell.angle_alpha   90.00
_cell.angle_beta   90.00
_cell.angle_gamma   90.00
#
_symmetry.space_group_name_H-M   'P 1'
#
loop_
_entity.id
_entity.type
_entity.pdbx_description
1 polymer ?
#
loop_
_entity_poly.entity_id
_entity_poly.type
_entity_poly.pdbx_seq_one_letter_code
_entity_poly.pdbx_strand_id
1 'polypeptide(L)'
;AVGVADKGGLSIPLFLGACVGGAMFGDNLSMISDTTIAATRTQGCEMKDKFRVNFFIACPAAIVTLILLIIFGRPEQLTEIGQLEYSFIKVIPYLLVLVLALMGMNVFLCLVIGIAAAGIVGLATASIDVAGYAQAIWSGFTSMNEVFFLSLFCGGISEIIAHNGGITWLVQKLGLMMKGNKSAQLGIAALVSLADCATANNTVAIIVSGSMAKDMSHEFKVDPRRTASLLDVFSCVFQGIIPYGAQLLSAAALTTAYGVAMNTVDIIPNLWYCWILAVFGIASIFIPFADGITKKDPWNWEYNCAESGVEAKKAVINMERIVEAENEEMMQ
;
A
#
# COMPACT_ATOMS: atom_id res chain seq x y z
N ALA A 1 1.74 -0.29 -20.04
CA ALA A 1 0.40 -0.81 -19.77
C ALA A 1 -0.61 -0.29 -20.80
N VAL A 2 -0.96 1.00 -20.79
CA VAL A 2 -2.02 1.58 -21.66
C VAL A 2 -1.77 1.30 -23.13
N GLY A 3 -0.57 1.56 -23.66
CA GLY A 3 -0.26 1.32 -25.08
C GLY A 3 -0.33 -0.16 -25.49
N VAL A 4 -0.13 -1.10 -24.58
CA VAL A 4 -0.31 -2.54 -24.86
C VAL A 4 -1.79 -2.90 -24.86
N ALA A 5 -2.56 -2.34 -23.91
CA ALA A 5 -3.99 -2.58 -23.83
C ALA A 5 -4.71 -2.03 -25.06
N ASP A 6 -4.41 -0.79 -25.45
CA ASP A 6 -5.01 -0.12 -26.61
C ASP A 6 -4.73 -0.88 -27.92
N LYS A 7 -3.46 -1.22 -28.19
CA LYS A 7 -3.08 -1.98 -29.39
C LYS A 7 -3.54 -3.44 -29.37
N GLY A 8 -3.71 -4.03 -28.18
CA GLY A 8 -4.12 -5.41 -28.02
C GLY A 8 -5.64 -5.62 -27.95
N GLY A 9 -6.45 -4.54 -28.04
CA GLY A 9 -7.90 -4.63 -27.86
C GLY A 9 -8.32 -5.08 -26.46
N LEU A 10 -7.46 -4.84 -25.45
CA LEU A 10 -7.70 -5.21 -24.05
C LEU A 10 -8.45 -4.09 -23.34
N SER A 11 -9.24 -4.45 -22.33
CA SER A 11 -9.88 -3.45 -21.46
C SER A 11 -8.82 -2.63 -20.71
N ILE A 12 -8.71 -1.34 -21.02
CA ILE A 12 -7.74 -0.44 -20.39
C ILE A 12 -7.93 -0.37 -18.87
N PRO A 13 -9.16 -0.23 -18.30
CA PRO A 13 -9.36 -0.25 -16.86
C PRO A 13 -8.90 -1.53 -16.19
N LEU A 14 -9.18 -2.68 -16.82
CA LEU A 14 -8.74 -3.99 -16.29
C LEU A 14 -7.22 -4.12 -16.30
N PHE A 15 -6.58 -3.65 -17.36
CA PHE A 15 -5.13 -3.72 -17.49
C PHE A 15 -4.43 -2.79 -16.49
N LEU A 16 -4.97 -1.60 -16.26
CA LEU A 16 -4.49 -0.68 -15.22
C LEU A 16 -4.71 -1.26 -13.83
N GLY A 17 -5.89 -1.83 -13.59
CA GLY A 17 -6.18 -2.53 -12.32
C GLY A 17 -5.22 -3.67 -12.05
N ALA A 18 -4.85 -4.45 -13.07
CA ALA A 18 -3.84 -5.49 -12.96
C ALA A 18 -2.44 -4.93 -12.65
N CYS A 19 -2.06 -3.81 -13.26
CA CYS A 19 -0.77 -3.16 -12.99
C CYS A 19 -0.69 -2.60 -11.57
N VAL A 20 -1.72 -1.87 -11.12
CA VAL A 20 -1.79 -1.34 -9.75
C VAL A 20 -1.84 -2.49 -8.75
N GLY A 21 -2.66 -3.53 -9.00
CA GLY A 21 -2.72 -4.72 -8.16
C GLY A 21 -1.38 -5.46 -8.06
N GLY A 22 -0.63 -5.53 -9.16
CA GLY A 22 0.73 -6.10 -9.17
C GLY A 22 1.72 -5.28 -8.32
N ALA A 23 1.62 -3.95 -8.36
CA ALA A 23 2.42 -3.08 -7.50
C ALA A 23 2.07 -3.29 -6.01
N MET A 24 0.77 -3.39 -5.67
CA MET A 24 0.31 -3.69 -4.31
C MET A 24 0.77 -5.06 -3.82
N PHE A 25 0.78 -6.08 -4.69
CA PHE A 25 1.34 -7.38 -4.38
C PHE A 25 2.84 -7.29 -4.06
N GLY A 26 3.60 -6.53 -4.85
CA GLY A 26 5.01 -6.27 -4.62
C GLY A 26 5.27 -5.61 -3.26
N ASP A 27 4.47 -4.60 -2.91
CA ASP A 27 4.58 -3.90 -1.62
C ASP A 27 4.32 -4.85 -0.44
N ASN A 28 3.26 -5.66 -0.50
CA ASN A 28 2.92 -6.64 0.54
C ASN A 28 4.01 -7.68 0.79
N LEU A 29 4.73 -8.11 -0.24
CA LEU A 29 5.77 -9.14 -0.14
C LEU A 29 7.18 -8.57 -0.17
N SER A 30 7.35 -7.26 -0.14
CA SER A 30 8.66 -6.64 0.01
C SER A 30 9.14 -6.73 1.46
N MET A 31 10.42 -7.09 1.65
CA MET A 31 11.07 -7.03 2.97
C MET A 31 11.59 -5.62 3.29
N ILE A 32 11.68 -4.75 2.28
CA ILE A 32 12.30 -3.43 2.38
C ILE A 32 11.33 -2.28 2.08
N SER A 33 10.03 -2.58 1.91
CA SER A 33 9.03 -1.52 1.71
C SER A 33 8.82 -0.71 2.99
N ASP A 34 8.46 0.56 2.82
CA ASP A 34 8.19 1.48 3.93
C ASP A 34 7.10 0.94 4.84
N THR A 35 6.07 0.31 4.26
CA THR A 35 4.97 -0.32 4.98
C THR A 35 5.44 -1.48 5.84
N THR A 36 6.31 -2.33 5.31
CA THR A 36 6.91 -3.45 6.06
C THR A 36 7.76 -2.94 7.22
N ILE A 37 8.59 -1.93 6.98
CA ILE A 37 9.43 -1.31 8.01
C ILE A 37 8.56 -0.68 9.10
N ALA A 38 7.55 0.09 8.71
CA ALA A 38 6.63 0.74 9.64
C ALA A 38 5.85 -0.28 10.49
N ALA A 39 5.26 -1.29 9.86
CA ALA A 39 4.48 -2.32 10.54
C ALA A 39 5.33 -3.14 11.52
N THR A 40 6.51 -3.56 11.12
CA THR A 40 7.38 -4.38 11.98
C THR A 40 7.98 -3.59 13.12
N ARG A 41 8.40 -2.35 12.89
CA ARG A 41 8.94 -1.48 13.94
C ARG A 41 7.91 -1.09 14.97
N THR A 42 6.69 -0.75 14.55
CA THR A 42 5.62 -0.40 15.48
C THR A 42 5.21 -1.59 16.35
N GLN A 43 5.25 -2.81 15.82
CA GLN A 43 4.88 -4.01 16.55
C GLN A 43 6.07 -4.68 17.29
N GLY A 44 7.31 -4.28 17.01
CA GLY A 44 8.50 -4.86 17.63
C GLY A 44 8.79 -6.30 17.19
N CYS A 45 8.51 -6.63 15.93
CA CYS A 45 8.77 -7.96 15.37
C CYS A 45 9.74 -7.90 14.17
N GLU A 46 10.31 -9.05 13.80
CA GLU A 46 11.24 -9.13 12.67
C GLU A 46 10.52 -9.06 11.32
N MET A 47 11.12 -8.34 10.37
CA MET A 47 10.60 -8.24 9.00
C MET A 47 10.43 -9.60 8.31
N LYS A 48 11.37 -10.53 8.58
CA LYS A 48 11.34 -11.88 8.04
C LYS A 48 10.12 -12.68 8.49
N ASP A 49 9.70 -12.52 9.73
CA ASP A 49 8.56 -13.23 10.28
C ASP A 49 7.24 -12.66 9.78
N LYS A 50 7.12 -11.32 9.70
CA LYS A 50 5.99 -10.66 9.05
C LYS A 50 5.87 -11.10 7.58
N PHE A 51 6.98 -11.13 6.83
CA PHE A 51 6.99 -11.58 5.44
C PHE A 51 6.40 -12.99 5.29
N ARG A 52 6.80 -13.93 6.18
CA ARG A 52 6.29 -15.30 6.14
C ARG A 52 4.79 -15.38 6.39
N VAL A 53 4.25 -14.59 7.32
CA VAL A 53 2.80 -14.54 7.57
C VAL A 53 2.08 -13.95 6.35
N ASN A 54 2.59 -12.84 5.80
CA ASN A 54 2.02 -12.20 4.60
C ASN A 54 2.05 -13.11 3.38
N PHE A 55 3.11 -13.90 3.20
CA PHE A 55 3.25 -14.81 2.07
C PHE A 55 2.05 -15.76 1.96
N PHE A 56 1.59 -16.31 3.07
CA PHE A 56 0.42 -17.20 3.07
C PHE A 56 -0.90 -16.50 2.82
N ILE A 57 -0.98 -15.18 2.91
CA ILE A 57 -2.18 -14.39 2.61
C ILE A 57 -2.10 -13.82 1.19
N ALA A 58 -1.01 -13.15 0.85
CA ALA A 58 -0.83 -12.41 -0.40
C ALA A 58 -0.60 -13.35 -1.61
N CYS A 59 0.15 -14.44 -1.43
CA CYS A 59 0.46 -15.35 -2.53
C CYS A 59 -0.79 -16.08 -3.06
N PRO A 60 -1.66 -16.69 -2.22
CA PRO A 60 -2.92 -17.26 -2.71
C PRO A 60 -3.82 -16.20 -3.36
N ALA A 61 -3.90 -14.98 -2.81
CA ALA A 61 -4.65 -13.89 -3.41
C ALA A 61 -4.13 -13.54 -4.81
N ALA A 62 -2.82 -13.47 -4.98
CA ALA A 62 -2.18 -13.21 -6.28
C ALA A 62 -2.43 -14.35 -7.29
N ILE A 63 -2.35 -15.61 -6.86
CA ILE A 63 -2.62 -16.76 -7.72
C ILE A 63 -4.06 -16.72 -8.22
N VAL A 64 -5.04 -16.50 -7.34
CA VAL A 64 -6.45 -16.38 -7.72
C VAL A 64 -6.65 -15.21 -8.67
N THR A 65 -6.05 -14.05 -8.38
CA THR A 65 -6.09 -12.88 -9.27
C THR A 65 -5.55 -13.20 -10.65
N LEU A 66 -4.40 -13.87 -10.72
CA LEU A 66 -3.77 -14.26 -12.00
C LEU A 66 -4.67 -15.19 -12.80
N ILE A 67 -5.29 -16.19 -12.16
CA ILE A 67 -6.23 -17.11 -12.81
C ILE A 67 -7.43 -16.34 -13.38
N LEU A 68 -8.01 -15.41 -12.60
CA LEU A 68 -9.13 -14.59 -13.06
C LEU A 68 -8.73 -13.69 -14.23
N LEU A 69 -7.53 -13.07 -14.17
CA LEU A 69 -7.02 -12.27 -15.28
C LEU A 69 -6.81 -13.09 -16.56
N ILE A 70 -6.35 -14.32 -16.45
CA ILE A 70 -6.20 -15.23 -17.61
C ILE A 70 -7.57 -15.60 -18.20
N ILE A 71 -8.59 -15.80 -17.38
CA ILE A 71 -9.93 -16.20 -17.83
C ILE A 71 -10.68 -15.00 -18.43
N PHE A 72 -10.73 -13.89 -17.72
CA PHE A 72 -11.57 -12.73 -18.05
C PHE A 72 -10.82 -11.59 -18.76
N GLY A 73 -9.48 -11.59 -18.73
CA GLY A 73 -8.65 -10.56 -19.36
C GLY A 73 -8.39 -10.80 -20.85
N ARG A 74 -9.05 -11.77 -21.48
CA ARG A 74 -8.88 -12.04 -22.90
C ARG A 74 -9.57 -10.95 -23.73
N PRO A 75 -8.96 -10.47 -24.83
CA PRO A 75 -9.62 -9.55 -25.73
C PRO A 75 -10.78 -10.23 -26.44
N GLU A 76 -11.87 -9.51 -26.65
CA GLU A 76 -13.05 -10.01 -27.39
C GLU A 76 -12.73 -10.29 -28.86
N GLN A 77 -11.79 -9.54 -29.42
CA GLN A 77 -11.30 -9.72 -30.78
C GLN A 77 -9.76 -9.79 -30.76
N LEU A 78 -9.21 -10.83 -31.39
CA LEU A 78 -7.77 -10.91 -31.59
C LEU A 78 -7.39 -9.83 -32.64
N THR A 79 -6.87 -8.71 -32.17
CA THR A 79 -6.28 -7.72 -33.05
C THR A 79 -4.92 -8.25 -33.51
N GLU A 80 -4.71 -8.35 -34.83
CA GLU A 80 -3.39 -8.65 -35.35
C GLU A 80 -2.44 -7.51 -34.93
N ILE A 81 -1.61 -7.80 -33.94
CA ILE A 81 -0.55 -6.90 -33.52
C ILE A 81 0.45 -6.90 -34.69
N GLY A 82 0.42 -5.85 -35.51
CA GLY A 82 1.37 -5.66 -36.58
C GLY A 82 2.82 -5.79 -36.09
N GLN A 83 3.78 -5.92 -36.97
CA GLN A 83 5.20 -6.04 -36.58
C GLN A 83 5.58 -4.85 -35.69
N LEU A 84 5.82 -5.14 -34.42
CA LEU A 84 6.29 -4.16 -33.45
C LEU A 84 7.78 -3.95 -33.68
N GLU A 85 8.14 -2.77 -34.18
CA GLU A 85 9.54 -2.37 -34.19
C GLU A 85 10.02 -2.16 -32.74
N TYR A 86 10.96 -2.93 -32.31
CA TYR A 86 11.55 -2.79 -30.98
C TYR A 86 13.06 -2.49 -31.10
N SER A 87 13.53 -1.71 -30.13
CA SER A 87 14.95 -1.38 -30.01
C SER A 87 15.41 -1.69 -28.62
N PHE A 88 16.29 -2.67 -28.44
CA PHE A 88 16.85 -3.01 -27.13
C PHE A 88 17.57 -1.83 -26.48
N ILE A 89 18.17 -0.95 -27.24
CA ILE A 89 18.86 0.25 -26.71
C ILE A 89 17.89 1.14 -25.94
N LYS A 90 16.64 1.28 -26.42
CA LYS A 90 15.61 2.10 -25.76
C LYS A 90 15.06 1.46 -24.46
N VAL A 91 15.31 0.19 -24.23
CA VAL A 91 14.92 -0.53 -23.00
C VAL A 91 15.97 -0.38 -21.90
N ILE A 92 17.22 -0.08 -22.25
CA ILE A 92 18.34 0.03 -21.30
C ILE A 92 18.06 0.98 -20.12
N PRO A 93 17.51 2.20 -20.30
CA PRO A 93 17.21 3.09 -19.18
C PRO A 93 16.26 2.50 -18.16
N TYR A 94 15.25 1.74 -18.61
CA TYR A 94 14.28 1.07 -17.72
C TYR A 94 14.93 -0.04 -16.92
N LEU A 95 15.78 -0.87 -17.56
CA LEU A 95 16.53 -1.91 -16.87
C LEU A 95 17.52 -1.31 -15.87
N LEU A 96 18.17 -0.21 -16.22
CA LEU A 96 19.08 0.51 -15.32
C LEU A 96 18.36 0.96 -14.06
N VAL A 97 17.22 1.65 -14.17
CA VAL A 97 16.42 2.09 -13.03
C VAL A 97 15.98 0.90 -12.16
N LEU A 98 15.54 -0.19 -12.80
CA LEU A 98 15.14 -1.41 -12.08
C LEU A 98 16.30 -2.00 -11.28
N VAL A 99 17.48 -2.13 -11.90
CA VAL A 99 18.67 -2.68 -11.23
C VAL A 99 19.11 -1.77 -10.07
N LEU A 100 19.16 -0.45 -10.27
CA LEU A 100 19.54 0.50 -9.23
C LEU A 100 18.54 0.48 -8.04
N ALA A 101 17.26 0.37 -8.33
CA ALA A 101 16.21 0.24 -7.30
C ALA A 101 16.37 -1.08 -6.51
N LEU A 102 16.64 -2.20 -7.19
CA LEU A 102 16.88 -3.48 -6.54
C LEU A 102 18.16 -3.50 -5.70
N MET A 103 19.16 -2.69 -6.05
CA MET A 103 20.37 -2.48 -5.25
C MET A 103 20.12 -1.61 -4.00
N GLY A 104 18.91 -1.12 -3.78
CA GLY A 104 18.56 -0.29 -2.63
C GLY A 104 19.03 1.16 -2.72
N MET A 105 19.31 1.66 -3.93
CA MET A 105 19.67 3.07 -4.12
C MET A 105 18.48 3.99 -3.79
N ASN A 106 18.79 5.21 -3.35
CA ASN A 106 17.77 6.22 -3.08
C ASN A 106 16.90 6.46 -4.32
N VAL A 107 15.57 6.44 -4.13
CA VAL A 107 14.57 6.50 -5.22
C VAL A 107 14.74 7.76 -6.08
N PHE A 108 14.96 8.92 -5.46
CA PHE A 108 15.17 10.19 -6.19
C PHE A 108 16.39 10.11 -7.12
N LEU A 109 17.49 9.54 -6.62
CA LEU A 109 18.71 9.38 -7.40
C LEU A 109 18.50 8.38 -8.55
N CYS A 110 17.80 7.27 -8.31
CA CYS A 110 17.41 6.32 -9.36
C CYS A 110 16.63 7.00 -10.49
N LEU A 111 15.64 7.83 -10.14
CA LEU A 111 14.81 8.53 -11.12
C LEU A 111 15.61 9.56 -11.91
N VAL A 112 16.48 10.35 -11.25
CA VAL A 112 17.35 11.33 -11.93
C VAL A 112 18.28 10.62 -12.91
N ILE A 113 18.93 9.53 -12.50
CA ILE A 113 19.80 8.72 -13.38
C ILE A 113 18.98 8.14 -14.52
N GLY A 114 17.75 7.67 -14.28
CA GLY A 114 16.86 7.15 -15.31
C GLY A 114 16.46 8.18 -16.35
N ILE A 115 16.12 9.39 -15.92
CA ILE A 115 15.81 10.52 -16.80
C ILE A 115 17.04 10.87 -17.67
N ALA A 116 18.22 10.99 -17.04
CA ALA A 116 19.46 11.29 -17.77
C ALA A 116 19.80 10.17 -18.78
N ALA A 117 19.71 8.92 -18.37
CA ALA A 117 19.96 7.77 -19.26
C ALA A 117 18.98 7.72 -20.43
N ALA A 118 17.69 7.98 -20.20
CA ALA A 118 16.67 8.04 -21.23
C ALA A 118 16.94 9.18 -22.23
N GLY A 119 17.38 10.35 -21.72
CA GLY A 119 17.80 11.48 -22.54
C GLY A 119 19.01 11.14 -23.44
N ILE A 120 20.05 10.55 -22.86
CA ILE A 120 21.25 10.13 -23.60
C ILE A 120 20.88 9.14 -24.71
N VAL A 121 20.10 8.10 -24.40
CA VAL A 121 19.66 7.10 -25.38
C VAL A 121 18.77 7.72 -26.44
N GLY A 122 17.83 8.59 -26.06
CA GLY A 122 16.92 9.27 -26.98
C GLY A 122 17.64 10.17 -27.97
N LEU A 123 18.61 10.94 -27.49
CA LEU A 123 19.47 11.80 -28.31
C LEU A 123 20.43 10.97 -29.20
N ALA A 124 21.06 9.93 -28.66
CA ALA A 124 21.99 9.08 -29.42
C ALA A 124 21.30 8.28 -30.54
N THR A 125 20.02 7.92 -30.32
CA THR A 125 19.20 7.21 -31.35
C THR A 125 18.45 8.17 -32.27
N ALA A 126 18.69 9.49 -32.15
CA ALA A 126 17.97 10.54 -32.88
C ALA A 126 16.44 10.41 -32.81
N SER A 127 15.95 9.80 -31.74
CA SER A 127 14.50 9.65 -31.46
C SER A 127 13.88 10.91 -30.90
N ILE A 128 14.69 11.77 -30.30
CA ILE A 128 14.29 13.06 -29.72
C ILE A 128 15.47 14.03 -29.88
N ASP A 129 15.17 15.29 -30.08
CA ASP A 129 16.17 16.38 -30.06
C ASP A 129 16.25 17.02 -28.65
N VAL A 130 17.19 17.92 -28.44
CA VAL A 130 17.42 18.57 -27.14
C VAL A 130 16.19 19.34 -26.67
N ALA A 131 15.51 20.04 -27.58
CA ALA A 131 14.31 20.80 -27.26
C ALA A 131 13.15 19.88 -26.88
N GLY A 132 12.94 18.81 -27.64
CA GLY A 132 11.96 17.79 -27.37
C GLY A 132 12.24 17.05 -26.04
N TYR A 133 13.50 16.80 -25.70
CA TYR A 133 13.85 16.22 -24.40
C TYR A 133 13.50 17.15 -23.24
N ALA A 134 13.82 18.43 -23.35
CA ALA A 134 13.42 19.43 -22.34
C ALA A 134 11.89 19.52 -22.20
N GLN A 135 11.18 19.49 -23.33
CA GLN A 135 9.71 19.50 -23.36
C GLN A 135 9.12 18.21 -22.75
N ALA A 136 9.71 17.05 -22.99
CA ALA A 136 9.29 15.79 -22.39
C ALA A 136 9.45 15.80 -20.86
N ILE A 137 10.54 16.35 -20.33
CA ILE A 137 10.73 16.56 -18.91
C ILE A 137 9.64 17.47 -18.34
N TRP A 138 9.42 18.63 -18.97
CA TRP A 138 8.38 19.58 -18.56
C TRP A 138 6.99 18.96 -18.56
N SER A 139 6.65 18.23 -19.64
CA SER A 139 5.38 17.51 -19.76
C SER A 139 5.22 16.44 -18.67
N GLY A 140 6.29 15.72 -18.35
CA GLY A 140 6.31 14.75 -17.25
C GLY A 140 6.00 15.40 -15.88
N PHE A 141 6.63 16.52 -15.58
CA PHE A 141 6.34 17.27 -14.34
C PHE A 141 4.91 17.80 -14.31
N THR A 142 4.44 18.42 -15.40
CA THR A 142 3.09 19.00 -15.44
C THR A 142 2.00 17.94 -15.37
N SER A 143 2.22 16.74 -15.89
CA SER A 143 1.25 15.63 -15.78
C SER A 143 1.06 15.14 -14.34
N MET A 144 2.02 15.40 -13.46
CA MET A 144 1.97 15.02 -12.04
C MET A 144 1.48 16.14 -11.11
N ASN A 145 1.20 17.34 -11.62
CA ASN A 145 0.76 18.47 -10.79
C ASN A 145 -0.52 18.18 -10.01
N GLU A 146 -1.49 17.54 -10.64
CA GLU A 146 -2.74 17.18 -9.98
C GLU A 146 -2.49 16.22 -8.82
N VAL A 147 -1.69 15.19 -9.05
CA VAL A 147 -1.30 14.20 -8.01
C VAL A 147 -0.56 14.89 -6.87
N PHE A 148 0.35 15.82 -7.19
CA PHE A 148 1.13 16.57 -6.20
C PHE A 148 0.22 17.43 -5.31
N PHE A 149 -0.65 18.27 -5.90
CA PHE A 149 -1.53 19.13 -5.13
C PHE A 149 -2.55 18.33 -4.32
N LEU A 150 -3.11 17.27 -4.88
CA LEU A 150 -4.06 16.42 -4.18
C LEU A 150 -3.40 15.73 -2.97
N SER A 151 -2.20 15.20 -3.14
CA SER A 151 -1.42 14.61 -2.04
C SER A 151 -1.07 15.63 -0.96
N LEU A 152 -0.72 16.87 -1.35
CA LEU A 152 -0.44 17.96 -0.42
C LEU A 152 -1.67 18.33 0.41
N PHE A 153 -2.83 18.49 -0.23
CA PHE A 153 -4.08 18.83 0.46
C PHE A 153 -4.57 17.67 1.34
N CYS A 154 -4.50 16.42 0.86
CA CYS A 154 -4.85 15.25 1.67
C CYS A 154 -3.94 15.15 2.92
N GLY A 155 -2.64 15.38 2.76
CA GLY A 155 -1.71 15.43 3.90
C GLY A 155 -2.07 16.50 4.92
N GLY A 156 -2.40 17.72 4.45
CA GLY A 156 -2.83 18.81 5.32
C GLY A 156 -4.14 18.50 6.07
N ILE A 157 -5.12 17.94 5.39
CA ILE A 157 -6.41 17.52 6.01
C ILE A 157 -6.16 16.42 7.03
N SER A 158 -5.31 15.46 6.72
CA SER A 158 -4.94 14.37 7.63
C SER A 158 -4.33 14.88 8.92
N GLU A 159 -3.43 15.86 8.84
CA GLU A 159 -2.81 16.48 10.00
C GLU A 159 -3.84 17.22 10.86
N ILE A 160 -4.78 17.93 10.23
CA ILE A 160 -5.89 18.59 10.94
C ILE A 160 -6.75 17.56 11.67
N ILE A 161 -7.11 16.45 11.04
CA ILE A 161 -7.89 15.36 11.65
C ILE A 161 -7.15 14.75 12.83
N ALA A 162 -5.85 14.49 12.66
CA ALA A 162 -5.01 13.94 13.73
C ALA A 162 -4.89 14.89 14.91
N HIS A 163 -4.59 16.16 14.64
CA HIS A 163 -4.42 17.20 15.68
C HIS A 163 -5.71 17.45 16.48
N ASN A 164 -6.88 17.35 15.85
CA ASN A 164 -8.17 17.51 16.51
C ASN A 164 -8.71 16.21 17.14
N GLY A 165 -7.87 15.20 17.31
CA GLY A 165 -8.24 13.96 17.98
C GLY A 165 -9.17 13.02 17.19
N GLY A 166 -9.39 13.29 15.90
CA GLY A 166 -10.29 12.47 15.09
C GLY A 166 -9.85 11.01 15.00
N ILE A 167 -8.53 10.77 14.87
CA ILE A 167 -7.98 9.43 14.88
C ILE A 167 -8.15 8.77 16.26
N THR A 168 -7.87 9.51 17.33
CA THR A 168 -8.03 9.03 18.72
C THR A 168 -9.48 8.63 19.00
N TRP A 169 -10.44 9.45 18.57
CA TRP A 169 -11.87 9.14 18.71
C TRP A 169 -12.25 7.86 17.98
N LEU A 170 -11.79 7.70 16.75
CA LEU A 170 -12.06 6.52 15.92
C LEU A 170 -11.57 5.25 16.60
N VAL A 171 -10.42 5.33 17.15
CA VAL A 171 -9.76 4.24 17.85
C VAL A 171 -10.48 3.85 19.14
N GLN A 172 -10.87 4.81 19.97
CA GLN A 172 -11.65 4.55 21.18
C GLN A 172 -12.97 3.85 20.83
N LYS A 173 -13.65 4.29 19.77
CA LYS A 173 -14.89 3.64 19.31
C LYS A 173 -14.68 2.20 18.85
N LEU A 174 -13.59 1.93 18.13
CA LEU A 174 -13.25 0.57 17.71
C LEU A 174 -12.86 -0.31 18.90
N GLY A 175 -12.10 0.23 19.88
CA GLY A 175 -11.71 -0.49 21.10
C GLY A 175 -12.90 -1.03 21.89
N LEU A 176 -13.97 -0.24 22.00
CA LEU A 176 -15.21 -0.66 22.69
C LEU A 176 -15.93 -1.85 22.03
N MET A 177 -15.68 -2.13 20.76
CA MET A 177 -16.30 -3.23 20.01
C MET A 177 -15.55 -4.56 20.14
N MET A 178 -14.35 -4.54 20.71
CA MET A 178 -13.49 -5.73 20.78
C MET A 178 -13.73 -6.51 22.05
N LYS A 179 -13.97 -7.81 21.91
CA LYS A 179 -14.28 -8.71 23.02
C LYS A 179 -13.40 -9.97 23.05
N GLY A 180 -12.43 -10.09 22.16
CA GLY A 180 -11.56 -11.26 22.08
C GLY A 180 -10.58 -11.20 20.91
N ASN A 181 -9.70 -12.20 20.80
CA ASN A 181 -8.60 -12.20 19.83
C ASN A 181 -9.04 -11.98 18.36
N LYS A 182 -10.11 -12.65 17.89
CA LYS A 182 -10.58 -12.47 16.49
C LYS A 182 -11.20 -11.09 16.27
N SER A 183 -11.98 -10.57 17.22
CA SER A 183 -12.54 -9.22 17.10
C SER A 183 -11.47 -8.15 17.21
N ALA A 184 -10.42 -8.37 17.98
CA ALA A 184 -9.26 -7.48 18.01
C ALA A 184 -8.52 -7.46 16.65
N GLN A 185 -8.31 -8.60 16.00
CA GLN A 185 -7.73 -8.66 14.67
C GLN A 185 -8.58 -7.90 13.63
N LEU A 186 -9.91 -8.05 13.67
CA LEU A 186 -10.81 -7.26 12.81
C LEU A 186 -10.75 -5.77 13.14
N GLY A 187 -10.66 -5.43 14.42
CA GLY A 187 -10.51 -4.05 14.88
C GLY A 187 -9.21 -3.42 14.40
N ILE A 188 -8.09 -4.14 14.46
CA ILE A 188 -6.80 -3.68 13.93
C ILE A 188 -6.88 -3.46 12.41
N ALA A 189 -7.51 -4.40 11.69
CA ALA A 189 -7.74 -4.27 10.26
C ALA A 189 -8.59 -3.03 9.92
N ALA A 190 -9.71 -2.84 10.63
CA ALA A 190 -10.57 -1.67 10.45
C ALA A 190 -9.86 -0.36 10.81
N LEU A 191 -9.08 -0.36 11.89
CA LEU A 191 -8.32 0.80 12.34
C LEU A 191 -7.37 1.31 11.27
N VAL A 192 -6.49 0.45 10.76
CA VAL A 192 -5.52 0.85 9.74
C VAL A 192 -6.21 1.24 8.43
N SER A 193 -7.29 0.56 8.06
CA SER A 193 -8.08 0.89 6.87
C SER A 193 -8.69 2.29 6.93
N LEU A 194 -9.28 2.64 8.08
CA LEU A 194 -9.88 3.96 8.29
C LEU A 194 -8.80 5.05 8.42
N ALA A 195 -7.67 4.73 9.06
CA ALA A 195 -6.52 5.62 9.09
C ALA A 195 -5.98 5.89 7.68
N ASP A 196 -5.93 4.87 6.83
CA ASP A 196 -5.50 5.01 5.45
C ASP A 196 -6.48 5.83 4.60
N CYS A 197 -7.77 5.63 4.77
CA CYS A 197 -8.78 6.51 4.17
C CYS A 197 -8.62 7.98 4.61
N ALA A 198 -8.23 8.22 5.86
CA ALA A 198 -8.03 9.58 6.37
C ALA A 198 -6.72 10.22 5.89
N THR A 199 -5.66 9.42 5.74
CA THR A 199 -4.31 9.90 5.42
C THR A 199 -3.94 9.80 3.95
N ALA A 200 -4.68 8.98 3.17
CA ALA A 200 -4.36 8.62 1.79
C ALA A 200 -2.90 8.14 1.60
N ASN A 201 -2.32 7.57 2.66
CA ASN A 201 -0.95 7.08 2.68
C ASN A 201 -0.82 5.89 3.64
N ASN A 202 -0.57 4.71 3.07
CA ASN A 202 -0.50 3.46 3.81
C ASN A 202 0.60 3.44 4.89
N THR A 203 1.77 4.02 4.62
CA THR A 203 2.86 4.09 5.60
C THR A 203 2.49 4.96 6.79
N VAL A 204 1.91 6.13 6.54
CA VAL A 204 1.43 7.05 7.59
C VAL A 204 0.30 6.38 8.38
N ALA A 205 -0.65 5.73 7.72
CA ALA A 205 -1.73 5.00 8.36
C ALA A 205 -1.21 3.91 9.32
N ILE A 206 -0.20 3.15 8.90
CA ILE A 206 0.45 2.14 9.74
C ILE A 206 1.15 2.78 10.95
N ILE A 207 1.88 3.87 10.76
CA ILE A 207 2.60 4.56 11.86
C ILE A 207 1.60 5.08 12.89
N VAL A 208 0.56 5.77 12.43
CA VAL A 208 -0.45 6.39 13.33
C VAL A 208 -1.26 5.33 14.08
N SER A 209 -1.67 4.26 13.40
CA SER A 209 -2.43 3.17 14.03
C SER A 209 -1.55 2.17 14.79
N GLY A 210 -0.25 2.21 14.58
CA GLY A 210 0.69 1.16 15.02
C GLY A 210 0.80 1.01 16.52
N SER A 211 0.93 2.11 17.28
CA SER A 211 1.02 2.10 18.74
C SER A 211 -0.21 1.44 19.36
N MET A 212 -1.37 1.80 18.89
CA MET A 212 -2.63 1.30 19.38
C MET A 212 -2.91 -0.15 18.95
N ALA A 213 -2.58 -0.51 17.70
CA ALA A 213 -2.60 -1.91 17.27
C ALA A 213 -1.69 -2.77 18.16
N LYS A 214 -0.56 -2.22 18.67
CA LYS A 214 0.32 -2.88 19.62
C LYS A 214 -0.37 -3.08 20.97
N ASP A 215 -1.04 -2.05 21.50
CA ASP A 215 -1.76 -2.15 22.76
C ASP A 215 -2.88 -3.19 22.68
N MET A 216 -3.66 -3.17 21.59
CA MET A 216 -4.69 -4.17 21.31
C MET A 216 -4.09 -5.59 21.15
N SER A 217 -2.94 -5.69 20.50
CA SER A 217 -2.21 -6.94 20.38
C SER A 217 -1.84 -7.53 21.75
N HIS A 218 -1.36 -6.69 22.67
CA HIS A 218 -1.02 -7.09 24.03
C HIS A 218 -2.25 -7.47 24.86
N GLU A 219 -3.30 -6.67 24.82
CA GLU A 219 -4.53 -6.88 25.59
C GLU A 219 -5.24 -8.18 25.18
N PHE A 220 -5.41 -8.40 23.88
CA PHE A 220 -6.16 -9.54 23.35
C PHE A 220 -5.27 -10.73 22.94
N LYS A 221 -3.96 -10.70 23.27
CA LYS A 221 -3.00 -11.75 22.96
C LYS A 221 -2.98 -12.12 21.48
N VAL A 222 -3.01 -11.10 20.61
CA VAL A 222 -2.78 -11.26 19.17
C VAL A 222 -1.27 -11.23 18.95
N ASP A 223 -0.71 -12.23 18.27
CA ASP A 223 0.73 -12.27 17.98
C ASP A 223 1.18 -10.99 17.23
N PRO A 224 2.21 -10.26 17.67
CA PRO A 224 2.67 -9.04 17.05
C PRO A 224 3.06 -9.20 15.56
N ARG A 225 3.56 -10.38 15.17
CA ARG A 225 3.85 -10.70 13.76
C ARG A 225 2.56 -10.74 12.93
N ARG A 226 1.49 -11.24 13.54
CA ARG A 226 0.15 -11.24 12.94
C ARG A 226 -0.43 -9.84 12.86
N THR A 227 -0.27 -9.04 13.91
CA THR A 227 -0.68 -7.64 13.94
C THR A 227 0.04 -6.83 12.87
N ALA A 228 1.36 -6.97 12.73
CA ALA A 228 2.14 -6.34 11.66
C ALA A 228 1.66 -6.76 10.26
N SER A 229 1.32 -8.03 10.09
CA SER A 229 0.75 -8.54 8.84
C SER A 229 -0.61 -7.91 8.51
N LEU A 230 -1.51 -7.79 9.50
CA LEU A 230 -2.83 -7.18 9.30
C LEU A 230 -2.72 -5.69 8.98
N LEU A 231 -1.84 -4.96 9.65
CA LEU A 231 -1.56 -3.55 9.37
C LEU A 231 -1.12 -3.37 7.91
N ASP A 232 -0.20 -4.17 7.44
CA ASP A 232 0.33 -4.08 6.09
C ASP A 232 -0.70 -4.53 5.03
N VAL A 233 -1.37 -5.66 5.23
CA VAL A 233 -2.36 -6.20 4.28
C VAL A 233 -3.52 -5.22 4.08
N PHE A 234 -4.11 -4.71 5.17
CA PHE A 234 -5.30 -3.88 5.08
C PHE A 234 -4.99 -2.43 4.68
N SER A 235 -3.82 -1.88 5.02
CA SER A 235 -3.38 -0.61 4.47
C SER A 235 -3.16 -0.72 2.95
N CYS A 236 -2.51 -1.77 2.46
CA CYS A 236 -2.36 -2.01 1.03
C CYS A 236 -3.69 -2.15 0.29
N VAL A 237 -4.67 -2.87 0.87
CA VAL A 237 -6.00 -3.01 0.28
C VAL A 237 -6.64 -1.63 0.09
N PHE A 238 -6.70 -0.84 1.16
CA PHE A 238 -7.39 0.45 1.12
C PHE A 238 -6.63 1.47 0.29
N GLN A 239 -5.31 1.57 0.42
CA GLN A 239 -4.49 2.43 -0.43
C GLN A 239 -4.66 2.13 -1.93
N GLY A 240 -4.87 0.86 -2.27
CA GLY A 240 -5.15 0.46 -3.66
C GLY A 240 -6.50 0.94 -4.17
N ILE A 241 -7.55 0.98 -3.32
CA ILE A 241 -8.93 1.29 -3.73
C ILE A 241 -9.38 2.73 -3.45
N ILE A 242 -8.60 3.51 -2.70
CA ILE A 242 -8.93 4.92 -2.42
C ILE A 242 -8.82 5.74 -3.70
N PRO A 243 -9.92 6.39 -4.18
CA PRO A 243 -9.92 7.09 -5.47
C PRO A 243 -9.00 8.32 -5.52
N TYR A 244 -8.67 8.90 -4.37
CA TYR A 244 -7.75 10.01 -4.20
C TYR A 244 -6.35 9.57 -3.73
N GLY A 245 -6.08 8.27 -3.71
CA GLY A 245 -4.77 7.72 -3.41
C GLY A 245 -3.77 7.91 -4.56
N ALA A 246 -2.51 8.13 -4.23
CA ALA A 246 -1.46 8.42 -5.19
C ALA A 246 -1.32 7.35 -6.29
N GLN A 247 -1.59 6.09 -5.98
CA GLN A 247 -1.50 4.96 -6.90
C GLN A 247 -2.51 5.08 -8.04
N LEU A 248 -3.79 5.30 -7.71
CA LEU A 248 -4.85 5.42 -8.71
C LEU A 248 -4.77 6.75 -9.46
N LEU A 249 -4.43 7.84 -8.78
CA LEU A 249 -4.21 9.14 -9.43
C LEU A 249 -3.07 9.06 -10.44
N SER A 250 -1.95 8.44 -10.07
CA SER A 250 -0.82 8.26 -10.99
C SER A 250 -1.19 7.35 -12.17
N ALA A 251 -1.94 6.26 -11.91
CA ALA A 251 -2.41 5.38 -12.98
C ALA A 251 -3.32 6.11 -13.96
N ALA A 252 -4.28 6.90 -13.47
CA ALA A 252 -5.19 7.70 -14.28
C ALA A 252 -4.43 8.82 -15.05
N ALA A 253 -3.53 9.54 -14.38
CA ALA A 253 -2.74 10.59 -15.02
C ALA A 253 -1.88 10.07 -16.20
N LEU A 254 -1.31 8.88 -16.07
CA LEU A 254 -0.53 8.26 -17.14
C LEU A 254 -1.36 7.86 -18.36
N THR A 255 -2.68 7.71 -18.25
CA THR A 255 -3.53 7.41 -19.42
C THR A 255 -3.69 8.61 -20.33
N THR A 256 -3.65 9.82 -19.79
CA THR A 256 -3.80 11.06 -20.58
C THR A 256 -2.68 11.23 -21.60
N ALA A 257 -1.47 10.73 -21.31
CA ALA A 257 -0.34 10.75 -22.26
C ALA A 257 -0.62 9.91 -23.52
N TYR A 258 -1.59 9.00 -23.48
CA TYR A 258 -2.05 8.18 -24.61
C TYR A 258 -3.39 8.67 -25.19
N GLY A 259 -3.85 9.87 -24.82
CA GLY A 259 -5.11 10.44 -25.30
C GLY A 259 -6.37 9.81 -24.71
N VAL A 260 -6.23 9.00 -23.64
CA VAL A 260 -7.34 8.34 -22.95
C VAL A 260 -7.54 9.04 -21.60
N ALA A 261 -8.66 9.78 -21.46
CA ALA A 261 -9.06 10.31 -20.16
C ALA A 261 -9.78 9.23 -19.36
N MET A 262 -9.26 8.88 -18.20
CA MET A 262 -9.84 7.86 -17.32
C MET A 262 -9.96 8.36 -15.90
N ASN A 263 -11.11 8.14 -15.27
CA ASN A 263 -11.32 8.45 -13.87
C ASN A 263 -10.78 7.30 -12.98
N THR A 264 -10.28 7.65 -11.81
CA THR A 264 -9.83 6.65 -10.81
C THR A 264 -10.94 5.68 -10.43
N VAL A 265 -12.19 6.16 -10.38
CA VAL A 265 -13.38 5.35 -10.04
C VAL A 265 -13.62 4.21 -11.05
N ASP A 266 -13.27 4.40 -12.32
CA ASP A 266 -13.43 3.38 -13.38
C ASP A 266 -12.40 2.24 -13.23
N ILE A 267 -11.28 2.50 -12.55
CA ILE A 267 -10.22 1.52 -12.30
C ILE A 267 -10.56 0.64 -11.08
N ILE A 268 -11.21 1.19 -10.06
CA ILE A 268 -11.46 0.54 -8.76
C ILE A 268 -12.14 -0.85 -8.89
N PRO A 269 -13.20 -1.06 -9.70
CA PRO A 269 -13.81 -2.37 -9.85
C PRO A 269 -12.85 -3.43 -10.42
N ASN A 270 -11.83 -2.97 -11.14
CA ASN A 270 -10.84 -3.80 -11.82
C ASN A 270 -9.59 -4.10 -10.97
N LEU A 271 -9.53 -3.61 -9.74
CA LEU A 271 -8.45 -3.88 -8.78
C LEU A 271 -8.64 -5.25 -8.10
N TRP A 272 -8.71 -6.28 -8.91
CA TRP A 272 -9.07 -7.62 -8.42
C TRP A 272 -8.13 -8.13 -7.33
N TYR A 273 -6.83 -7.83 -7.43
CA TYR A 273 -5.89 -8.22 -6.38
C TYR A 273 -6.27 -7.63 -5.02
N CYS A 274 -6.59 -6.33 -4.95
CA CYS A 274 -6.94 -5.67 -3.69
C CYS A 274 -8.21 -6.27 -3.08
N TRP A 275 -9.24 -6.52 -3.90
CA TRP A 275 -10.49 -7.14 -3.45
C TRP A 275 -10.29 -8.57 -2.95
N ILE A 276 -9.52 -9.37 -3.69
CA ILE A 276 -9.23 -10.75 -3.33
C ILE A 276 -8.32 -10.78 -2.09
N LEU A 277 -7.34 -9.88 -1.99
CA LEU A 277 -6.49 -9.74 -0.82
C LEU A 277 -7.31 -9.41 0.44
N ALA A 278 -8.31 -8.53 0.33
CA ALA A 278 -9.24 -8.25 1.43
C ALA A 278 -9.98 -9.50 1.90
N VAL A 279 -10.48 -10.30 0.96
CA VAL A 279 -11.15 -11.57 1.27
C VAL A 279 -10.21 -12.55 1.95
N PHE A 280 -9.00 -12.76 1.44
CA PHE A 280 -8.00 -13.64 2.07
C PHE A 280 -7.53 -13.09 3.41
N GLY A 281 -7.37 -11.78 3.55
CA GLY A 281 -7.05 -11.11 4.82
C GLY A 281 -8.09 -11.38 5.89
N ILE A 282 -9.38 -11.19 5.58
CA ILE A 282 -10.49 -11.48 6.48
C ILE A 282 -10.57 -13.00 6.75
N ALA A 283 -10.49 -13.83 5.71
CA ALA A 283 -10.53 -15.28 5.86
C ALA A 283 -9.43 -15.79 6.78
N SER A 284 -8.23 -15.20 6.71
CA SER A 284 -7.10 -15.57 7.55
C SER A 284 -7.32 -15.32 9.05
N ILE A 285 -8.26 -14.43 9.42
CA ILE A 285 -8.63 -14.18 10.83
C ILE A 285 -9.48 -15.33 11.38
N PHE A 286 -10.32 -15.91 10.53
CA PHE A 286 -11.23 -16.99 10.95
C PHE A 286 -10.64 -18.38 10.73
N ILE A 287 -9.88 -18.56 9.64
CA ILE A 287 -9.26 -19.81 9.23
C ILE A 287 -7.74 -19.68 9.40
N PRO A 288 -7.10 -20.50 10.26
CA PRO A 288 -5.71 -20.33 10.67
C PRO A 288 -4.69 -20.86 9.64
N PHE A 289 -4.87 -20.60 8.35
CA PHE A 289 -3.95 -21.06 7.30
C PHE A 289 -2.63 -20.25 7.27
N ALA A 290 -2.65 -19.01 7.75
CA ALA A 290 -1.48 -18.15 7.84
C ALA A 290 -0.74 -18.26 9.19
N ASP A 291 -1.28 -19.00 10.16
CA ASP A 291 -0.76 -19.09 11.53
C ASP A 291 0.32 -20.16 11.71
N GLY A 292 0.80 -20.78 10.64
CA GLY A 292 1.74 -21.90 10.73
C GLY A 292 3.02 -21.57 11.50
N ILE A 293 3.49 -20.33 11.40
CA ILE A 293 4.73 -19.85 12.06
C ILE A 293 4.43 -19.46 13.50
N THR A 294 3.38 -18.68 13.73
CA THR A 294 2.96 -18.21 15.06
C THR A 294 2.58 -19.36 16.00
N LYS A 295 2.11 -20.48 15.44
CA LYS A 295 1.82 -21.70 16.20
C LYS A 295 3.07 -22.56 16.50
N LYS A 296 4.04 -22.61 15.57
CA LYS A 296 5.28 -23.37 15.76
C LYS A 296 6.23 -22.69 16.74
N ASP A 297 6.22 -21.37 16.75
CA ASP A 297 7.05 -20.53 17.60
C ASP A 297 6.14 -19.46 18.23
N PRO A 298 5.41 -19.79 19.32
CA PRO A 298 4.52 -18.85 19.99
C PRO A 298 5.27 -17.64 20.52
N TRP A 299 4.63 -16.46 20.43
CA TRP A 299 5.22 -15.22 20.93
C TRP A 299 5.44 -15.28 22.45
N ASN A 300 6.67 -15.03 22.90
CA ASN A 300 6.99 -15.00 24.31
C ASN A 300 6.64 -13.64 24.91
N TRP A 301 5.45 -13.55 25.49
CA TRP A 301 4.91 -12.33 26.08
C TRP A 301 5.69 -11.85 27.31
N GLU A 302 6.36 -12.73 28.04
CA GLU A 302 7.13 -12.37 29.25
C GLU A 302 8.47 -11.75 28.89
N TYR A 303 9.18 -12.34 27.94
CA TYR A 303 10.50 -11.88 27.51
C TYR A 303 10.43 -10.55 26.73
N ASN A 304 9.50 -10.46 25.80
CA ASN A 304 9.37 -9.30 24.93
C ASN A 304 8.65 -8.11 25.58
N CYS A 305 7.92 -8.34 26.68
CA CYS A 305 7.33 -7.26 27.51
C CYS A 305 8.36 -6.59 28.43
N ALA A 306 9.47 -7.25 28.75
CA ALA A 306 10.49 -6.68 29.64
C ALA A 306 11.23 -5.49 28.99
N GLU A 307 11.43 -5.47 27.69
CA GLU A 307 12.03 -4.35 26.96
C GLU A 307 11.04 -3.20 26.65
N SER A 308 9.74 -3.49 26.53
CA SER A 308 8.68 -2.50 26.27
C SER A 308 7.82 -2.16 27.50
N GLY A 309 7.99 -2.88 28.60
CA GLY A 309 7.01 -2.98 29.70
C GLY A 309 6.92 -1.79 30.64
N VAL A 310 7.80 -0.81 30.56
CA VAL A 310 7.72 0.39 31.41
C VAL A 310 6.83 1.47 30.77
N GLU A 311 6.77 1.51 29.44
CA GLU A 311 5.98 2.53 28.73
C GLU A 311 4.51 2.11 28.52
N ALA A 312 4.23 0.83 28.28
CA ALA A 312 2.86 0.35 28.06
C ALA A 312 1.95 0.49 29.30
N LYS A 313 2.48 0.19 30.51
CA LYS A 313 1.73 0.42 31.76
C LYS A 313 1.44 1.90 32.04
N LYS A 314 2.35 2.78 31.63
CA LYS A 314 2.14 4.23 31.76
C LYS A 314 1.12 4.76 30.77
N ALA A 315 1.03 4.20 29.57
CA ALA A 315 0.08 4.62 28.54
C ALA A 315 -1.37 4.24 28.90
N VAL A 316 -1.60 3.03 29.44
CA VAL A 316 -2.92 2.57 29.90
C VAL A 316 -3.39 3.41 31.11
N ILE A 317 -2.52 3.63 32.09
CA ILE A 317 -2.83 4.46 33.26
C ILE A 317 -3.09 5.92 32.87
N ASN A 318 -2.40 6.44 31.87
CA ASN A 318 -2.66 7.79 31.36
C ASN A 318 -3.99 7.88 30.59
N MET A 319 -4.38 6.84 29.85
CA MET A 319 -5.69 6.82 29.16
C MET A 319 -6.86 6.76 30.15
N GLU A 320 -6.78 5.94 31.19
CA GLU A 320 -7.80 5.91 32.25
C GLU A 320 -7.93 7.30 32.94
N ARG A 321 -6.83 7.96 33.23
CA ARG A 321 -6.82 9.31 33.81
C ARG A 321 -7.38 10.39 32.86
N ILE A 322 -7.11 10.29 31.55
CA ILE A 322 -7.66 11.24 30.58
C ILE A 322 -9.17 11.06 30.46
N VAL A 323 -9.65 9.82 30.41
CA VAL A 323 -11.10 9.52 30.36
C VAL A 323 -11.80 9.94 31.64
N GLU A 324 -11.19 9.77 32.82
CA GLU A 324 -11.73 10.26 34.08
C GLU A 324 -11.77 11.79 34.13
N ALA A 325 -10.72 12.49 33.68
CA ALA A 325 -10.67 13.96 33.66
C ALA A 325 -11.70 14.56 32.69
N GLU A 326 -11.86 13.98 31.48
CA GLU A 326 -12.90 14.41 30.53
C GLU A 326 -14.32 14.16 31.02
N ASN A 327 -14.55 13.07 31.77
CA ASN A 327 -15.84 12.80 32.36
C ASN A 327 -16.14 13.76 33.55
N GLU A 328 -15.13 14.21 34.28
CA GLU A 328 -15.30 15.22 35.35
C GLU A 328 -15.56 16.63 34.79
N GLU A 329 -14.92 17.00 33.66
CA GLU A 329 -15.20 18.26 32.95
C GLU A 329 -16.59 18.30 32.29
N MET A 330 -17.14 17.15 31.84
CA MET A 330 -18.51 17.10 31.32
C MET A 330 -19.61 17.11 32.39
N MET A 331 -19.25 16.90 33.64
CA MET A 331 -20.20 16.95 34.76
C MET A 331 -20.19 18.28 35.52
N GLN A 332 -19.34 19.24 35.15
CA GLN A 332 -19.33 20.62 35.61
C GLN A 332 -19.95 21.56 34.58
#